data_6384090e8ee2616088b70a80e55d56bd
#
_entry.id   6384090e8ee2616088b70a80e55d56bd
#
_cell.length_a   1.000
_cell.length_b   1.000
_cell.length_c   1.000
_cell.angle_alpha   90.00
_cell.angle_beta   90.00
_cell.angle_gamma   90.00
#
_symmetry.space_group_name_H-M   'P 1'
#
loop_
_entity.id
_entity.type
_entity.pdbx_description
1 polymer ?
#
loop_
_entity_poly.entity_id
_entity_poly.type
_entity_poly.pdbx_seq_one_letter_code
_entity_poly.pdbx_strand_id
1 'polypeptide(L)'
;MLNVLKIALRNLARFGRRTLLTSTLVTLGVVAVLLFVAVAGSFKAMMIGQFTDAILGHLEVHRSGYVASIDNLPLNLNMPPDMVRKVEQALDKMPEVEAYSERVKFGAMFSNFTETTSIRVNGIDPVKETATTPLLPGRIIEGSKTGALLNPGEILIPALLARGMKVKTGDTIVLVATNRDGSVNGKTFTVRAILESVTGPSGRDGYVRIEDAGNLLRMTQPEISEIAVRLKNPAQLDQVYARLSRELGSAAGGAPDGAGKGAGSALEVHTWAALSPFSSIANMIDLLTVFIKIMLVSIVLISVMNVMVMAVYERIREIGMISAIGTPPGRILSLFLTEGLLLGLGGTALGIAISIGAIYALNVWKLTFNFGQQQGLVLSPAIGVKDIAIIAGMVMIIALLASLQPAWKASRMDPVRALGHV
;
A
#
# COMPACT_ATOMS: atom_id res chain seq x y z
N MET A 1 41.32 19.33 5.44
CA MET A 1 40.20 18.74 4.69
C MET A 1 40.00 19.33 3.30
N LEU A 2 40.00 20.67 3.13
CA LEU A 2 39.81 21.31 1.80
C LEU A 2 40.83 20.84 0.74
N ASN A 3 42.10 20.64 1.11
CA ASN A 3 43.12 20.17 0.17
C ASN A 3 42.90 18.74 -0.31
N VAL A 4 42.39 17.84 0.56
CA VAL A 4 42.04 16.44 0.20
C VAL A 4 40.88 16.42 -0.80
N LEU A 5 39.82 17.22 -0.57
CA LEU A 5 38.70 17.36 -1.47
C LEU A 5 39.14 17.88 -2.86
N LYS A 6 39.97 18.91 -2.90
CA LYS A 6 40.50 19.48 -4.16
C LYS A 6 41.31 18.46 -4.96
N ILE A 7 42.15 17.67 -4.26
CA ILE A 7 42.95 16.62 -4.88
C ILE A 7 42.02 15.50 -5.40
N ALA A 8 41.06 15.05 -4.61
CA ALA A 8 40.08 14.00 -5.00
C ALA A 8 39.29 14.41 -6.25
N LEU A 9 38.80 15.65 -6.32
CA LEU A 9 38.09 16.18 -7.51
C LEU A 9 38.99 16.21 -8.74
N ARG A 10 40.26 16.67 -8.59
CA ARG A 10 41.21 16.71 -9.70
C ARG A 10 41.57 15.30 -10.20
N ASN A 11 41.66 14.34 -9.31
CA ASN A 11 41.90 12.93 -9.65
C ASN A 11 40.72 12.33 -10.43
N LEU A 12 39.50 12.56 -9.99
CA LEU A 12 38.30 12.11 -10.69
C LEU A 12 38.22 12.70 -12.11
N ALA A 13 38.55 13.98 -12.29
CA ALA A 13 38.60 14.63 -13.58
C ALA A 13 39.72 14.08 -14.50
N ARG A 14 40.88 13.77 -13.95
CA ARG A 14 42.05 13.23 -14.72
C ARG A 14 41.76 11.84 -15.29
N PHE A 15 41.00 11.00 -14.58
CA PHE A 15 40.62 9.67 -15.04
C PHE A 15 39.13 9.61 -15.49
N GLY A 16 38.73 10.60 -16.30
CA GLY A 16 37.33 10.86 -16.67
C GLY A 16 36.54 9.66 -17.24
N ARG A 17 37.16 8.83 -18.10
CA ARG A 17 36.49 7.64 -18.68
C ARG A 17 36.04 6.64 -17.60
N ARG A 18 36.93 6.37 -16.63
CA ARG A 18 36.62 5.46 -15.52
C ARG A 18 35.59 6.06 -14.56
N THR A 19 35.79 7.33 -14.21
CA THR A 19 34.85 8.09 -13.36
C THR A 19 33.47 8.11 -13.96
N LEU A 20 33.35 8.30 -15.29
CA LEU A 20 32.10 8.26 -16.03
C LEU A 20 31.45 6.87 -15.94
N LEU A 21 32.19 5.79 -16.24
CA LEU A 21 31.66 4.43 -16.16
C LEU A 21 31.14 4.09 -14.78
N THR A 22 31.92 4.44 -13.72
CA THR A 22 31.48 4.19 -12.33
C THR A 22 30.28 5.01 -11.94
N SER A 23 30.32 6.31 -12.25
CA SER A 23 29.20 7.22 -11.99
C SER A 23 27.93 6.72 -12.70
N THR A 24 28.06 6.25 -13.95
CA THR A 24 26.92 5.67 -14.71
C THR A 24 26.37 4.42 -14.02
N LEU A 25 27.23 3.51 -13.51
CA LEU A 25 26.78 2.32 -12.79
C LEU A 25 26.07 2.67 -11.49
N VAL A 26 26.61 3.62 -10.71
CA VAL A 26 25.96 4.12 -9.49
C VAL A 26 24.64 4.81 -9.82
N THR A 27 24.64 5.67 -10.84
CA THR A 27 23.44 6.37 -11.34
C THR A 27 22.36 5.36 -11.75
N LEU A 28 22.73 4.35 -12.54
CA LEU A 28 21.78 3.31 -12.99
C LEU A 28 21.22 2.54 -11.79
N GLY A 29 22.04 2.18 -10.82
CA GLY A 29 21.61 1.54 -9.58
C GLY A 29 20.63 2.40 -8.78
N VAL A 30 20.92 3.68 -8.61
CA VAL A 30 20.02 4.63 -7.93
C VAL A 30 18.71 4.80 -8.69
N VAL A 31 18.76 4.95 -10.01
CA VAL A 31 17.57 5.04 -10.88
C VAL A 31 16.71 3.79 -10.72
N ALA A 32 17.31 2.61 -10.80
CA ALA A 32 16.58 1.35 -10.67
C ALA A 32 15.89 1.23 -9.29
N VAL A 33 16.58 1.57 -8.20
CA VAL A 33 15.99 1.52 -6.84
C VAL A 33 14.86 2.52 -6.71
N LEU A 34 15.05 3.78 -7.12
CA LEU A 34 14.05 4.83 -6.97
C LEU A 34 12.81 4.56 -7.80
N LEU A 35 12.98 4.14 -9.07
CA LEU A 35 11.86 3.77 -9.94
C LEU A 35 11.10 2.56 -9.39
N PHE A 36 11.84 1.53 -8.96
CA PHE A 36 11.19 0.35 -8.38
C PHE A 36 10.38 0.70 -7.13
N VAL A 37 10.93 1.49 -6.21
CA VAL A 37 10.24 1.93 -4.99
C VAL A 37 9.01 2.76 -5.32
N ALA A 38 9.12 3.69 -6.29
CA ALA A 38 7.99 4.50 -6.73
C ALA A 38 6.86 3.66 -7.34
N VAL A 39 7.21 2.72 -8.23
CA VAL A 39 6.22 1.85 -8.89
C VAL A 39 5.59 0.86 -7.90
N ALA A 40 6.40 0.15 -7.10
CA ALA A 40 5.89 -0.82 -6.13
C ALA A 40 5.05 -0.16 -5.02
N GLY A 41 5.49 1.01 -4.53
CA GLY A 41 4.74 1.79 -3.55
C GLY A 41 3.40 2.27 -4.09
N SER A 42 3.36 2.78 -5.32
CA SER A 42 2.13 3.24 -5.96
C SER A 42 1.19 2.08 -6.30
N PHE A 43 1.72 0.95 -6.73
CA PHE A 43 0.93 -0.26 -6.93
C PHE A 43 0.29 -0.74 -5.63
N LYS A 44 1.06 -0.79 -4.54
CA LYS A 44 0.55 -1.11 -3.21
C LYS A 44 -0.53 -0.14 -2.75
N ALA A 45 -0.29 1.17 -2.86
CA ALA A 45 -1.26 2.20 -2.48
C ALA A 45 -2.55 2.09 -3.29
N MET A 46 -2.44 1.85 -4.61
CA MET A 46 -3.59 1.64 -5.48
C MET A 46 -4.38 0.39 -5.07
N MET A 47 -3.71 -0.74 -4.80
CA MET A 47 -4.39 -1.95 -4.32
C MET A 47 -5.12 -1.71 -3.01
N ILE A 48 -4.47 -1.07 -2.03
CA ILE A 48 -5.12 -0.73 -0.76
C ILE A 48 -6.34 0.15 -1.01
N GLY A 49 -6.20 1.21 -1.82
CA GLY A 49 -7.29 2.13 -2.17
C GLY A 49 -8.49 1.42 -2.82
N GLN A 50 -8.26 0.42 -3.67
CA GLN A 50 -9.34 -0.36 -4.27
C GLN A 50 -10.20 -1.11 -3.23
N PHE A 51 -9.60 -1.52 -2.11
CA PHE A 51 -10.35 -2.18 -1.04
C PHE A 51 -10.93 -1.20 -0.03
N THR A 52 -10.16 -0.21 0.37
CA THR A 52 -10.61 0.77 1.37
C THR A 52 -11.64 1.74 0.80
N ASP A 53 -11.45 2.20 -0.43
CA ASP A 53 -12.30 3.22 -1.04
C ASP A 53 -13.49 2.66 -1.85
N ALA A 54 -13.51 1.34 -2.09
CA ALA A 54 -14.60 0.70 -2.83
C ALA A 54 -15.42 -0.31 -2.03
N ILE A 55 -14.94 -0.79 -0.84
CA ILE A 55 -15.56 -1.89 -0.12
C ILE A 55 -15.59 -1.69 1.39
N LEU A 56 -14.41 -1.59 2.04
CA LEU A 56 -14.29 -1.74 3.50
C LEU A 56 -14.30 -0.42 4.27
N GLY A 57 -13.82 0.69 3.68
CA GLY A 57 -13.34 1.83 4.45
C GLY A 57 -11.95 1.57 5.03
N HIS A 58 -11.44 2.50 5.85
CA HIS A 58 -10.12 2.36 6.48
C HIS A 58 -10.18 1.59 7.80
N LEU A 59 -11.29 1.75 8.53
CA LEU A 59 -11.60 1.07 9.79
C LEU A 59 -13.03 0.56 9.75
N GLU A 60 -13.30 -0.52 10.46
CA GLU A 60 -14.66 -1.01 10.71
C GLU A 60 -14.85 -1.25 12.20
N VAL A 61 -16.05 -0.91 12.68
CA VAL A 61 -16.49 -1.16 14.05
C VAL A 61 -17.59 -2.20 14.04
N HIS A 62 -17.40 -3.23 14.85
CA HIS A 62 -18.32 -4.36 14.97
C HIS A 62 -18.68 -4.62 16.45
N ARG A 63 -19.73 -5.38 16.65
CA ARG A 63 -19.97 -6.00 17.96
C ARG A 63 -18.95 -7.11 18.18
N SER A 64 -18.50 -7.28 19.43
CA SER A 64 -17.52 -8.30 19.79
C SER A 64 -17.94 -9.71 19.38
N GLY A 65 -17.03 -10.44 18.73
CA GLY A 65 -17.24 -11.77 18.18
C GLY A 65 -17.84 -11.80 16.76
N TYR A 66 -18.24 -10.65 16.20
CA TYR A 66 -18.78 -10.60 14.82
C TYR A 66 -17.76 -11.06 13.79
N VAL A 67 -16.53 -10.51 13.85
CA VAL A 67 -15.48 -10.81 12.87
C VAL A 67 -15.08 -12.29 12.92
N ALA A 68 -15.04 -12.91 14.09
CA ALA A 68 -14.78 -14.34 14.23
C ALA A 68 -15.84 -15.24 13.54
N SER A 69 -17.02 -14.72 13.26
CA SER A 69 -18.14 -15.42 12.63
C SER A 69 -18.58 -14.77 11.31
N ILE A 70 -17.75 -13.90 10.73
CA ILE A 70 -18.11 -13.03 9.58
C ILE A 70 -18.55 -13.81 8.35
N ASP A 71 -18.05 -15.02 8.14
CA ASP A 71 -18.42 -15.87 7.02
C ASP A 71 -19.89 -16.34 7.07
N ASN A 72 -20.46 -16.40 8.27
CA ASN A 72 -21.84 -16.79 8.51
C ASN A 72 -22.82 -15.61 8.52
N LEU A 73 -22.33 -14.37 8.46
CA LEU A 73 -23.12 -13.14 8.53
C LEU A 73 -24.13 -13.15 9.69
N PRO A 74 -23.68 -13.24 10.95
CA PRO A 74 -24.52 -13.53 12.09
C PRO A 74 -25.39 -12.33 12.51
N LEU A 75 -26.68 -12.35 12.20
CA LEU A 75 -27.62 -11.28 12.57
C LEU A 75 -27.79 -11.09 14.08
N ASN A 76 -27.54 -12.13 14.87
CA ASN A 76 -27.60 -12.06 16.35
C ASN A 76 -26.43 -11.28 16.97
N LEU A 77 -25.37 -10.99 16.19
CA LEU A 77 -24.23 -10.17 16.61
C LEU A 77 -24.30 -8.76 16.02
N ASN A 78 -25.43 -8.35 15.47
CA ASN A 78 -25.63 -6.96 15.11
C ASN A 78 -25.61 -6.02 16.31
N MET A 79 -25.17 -4.79 16.11
CA MET A 79 -25.17 -3.73 17.11
C MET A 79 -26.58 -3.14 17.24
N PRO A 80 -27.17 -3.11 18.46
CA PRO A 80 -28.41 -2.42 18.70
C PRO A 80 -28.23 -0.90 18.64
N PRO A 81 -29.34 -0.12 18.54
CA PRO A 81 -29.29 1.34 18.31
C PRO A 81 -28.50 2.14 19.35
N ASP A 82 -28.45 1.69 20.60
CA ASP A 82 -27.67 2.35 21.66
C ASP A 82 -26.16 2.21 21.45
N MET A 83 -25.69 1.04 21.00
CA MET A 83 -24.30 0.83 20.62
C MET A 83 -23.92 1.64 19.37
N VAL A 84 -24.79 1.67 18.36
CA VAL A 84 -24.60 2.48 17.14
C VAL A 84 -24.40 3.94 17.52
N ARG A 85 -25.31 4.53 18.30
CA ARG A 85 -25.20 5.92 18.77
C ARG A 85 -23.91 6.20 19.55
N LYS A 86 -23.43 5.25 20.36
CA LYS A 86 -22.17 5.39 21.07
C LYS A 86 -20.98 5.49 20.11
N VAL A 87 -20.97 4.67 19.04
CA VAL A 87 -19.94 4.70 18.02
C VAL A 87 -20.00 6.00 17.22
N GLU A 88 -21.18 6.41 16.75
CA GLU A 88 -21.38 7.68 16.02
C GLU A 88 -20.87 8.87 16.83
N GLN A 89 -21.24 8.97 18.11
CA GLN A 89 -20.78 10.04 19.01
C GLN A 89 -19.26 10.04 19.20
N ALA A 90 -18.61 8.88 19.18
CA ALA A 90 -17.16 8.80 19.25
C ALA A 90 -16.52 9.26 17.92
N LEU A 91 -17.09 8.87 16.78
CA LEU A 91 -16.58 9.26 15.45
C LEU A 91 -16.76 10.74 15.18
N ASP A 92 -17.90 11.34 15.55
CA ASP A 92 -18.20 12.77 15.36
C ASP A 92 -17.22 13.69 16.12
N LYS A 93 -16.61 13.20 17.21
CA LYS A 93 -15.59 13.93 17.98
C LYS A 93 -14.18 13.85 17.36
N MET A 94 -14.01 13.07 16.30
CA MET A 94 -12.70 12.85 15.68
C MET A 94 -12.58 13.64 14.38
N PRO A 95 -11.82 14.74 14.35
CA PRO A 95 -11.65 15.58 13.16
C PRO A 95 -10.91 14.86 12.00
N GLU A 96 -10.23 13.76 12.31
CA GLU A 96 -9.53 12.92 11.36
C GLU A 96 -10.48 12.06 10.51
N VAL A 97 -11.72 11.82 11.01
CA VAL A 97 -12.77 11.09 10.28
C VAL A 97 -13.32 11.98 9.17
N GLU A 98 -13.44 11.45 7.97
CA GLU A 98 -14.04 12.10 6.81
C GLU A 98 -15.53 11.77 6.69
N ALA A 99 -15.84 10.48 6.76
CA ALA A 99 -17.19 9.93 6.66
C ALA A 99 -17.27 8.56 7.33
N TYR A 100 -18.48 8.13 7.64
CA TYR A 100 -18.78 6.76 8.05
C TYR A 100 -20.15 6.32 7.53
N SER A 101 -20.32 5.02 7.38
CA SER A 101 -21.57 4.41 6.89
C SER A 101 -21.92 3.19 7.71
N GLU A 102 -23.17 3.11 8.15
CA GLU A 102 -23.77 1.96 8.81
C GLU A 102 -24.18 0.94 7.75
N ARG A 103 -23.87 -0.33 8.00
CA ARG A 103 -24.21 -1.43 7.10
C ARG A 103 -24.88 -2.58 7.82
N VAL A 104 -25.89 -3.15 7.17
CA VAL A 104 -26.50 -4.42 7.57
C VAL A 104 -26.09 -5.49 6.57
N LYS A 105 -25.30 -6.46 7.01
CA LYS A 105 -24.84 -7.57 6.15
C LYS A 105 -25.60 -8.83 6.45
N PHE A 106 -26.12 -9.48 5.42
CA PHE A 106 -26.86 -10.74 5.55
C PHE A 106 -26.74 -11.60 4.30
N GLY A 107 -26.96 -12.92 4.48
CA GLY A 107 -27.10 -13.87 3.39
C GLY A 107 -28.54 -13.92 2.89
N ALA A 108 -28.72 -14.01 1.57
CA ALA A 108 -29.99 -14.19 0.94
C ALA A 108 -29.92 -15.17 -0.23
N MET A 109 -31.07 -15.75 -0.58
CA MET A 109 -31.24 -16.45 -1.85
C MET A 109 -31.72 -15.43 -2.89
N PHE A 110 -31.00 -15.35 -3.98
CA PHE A 110 -31.33 -14.53 -5.14
C PHE A 110 -32.03 -15.37 -6.19
N SER A 111 -33.21 -14.98 -6.61
CA SER A 111 -34.03 -15.71 -7.62
C SER A 111 -34.42 -14.77 -8.75
N ASN A 112 -34.23 -15.23 -9.98
CA ASN A 112 -34.77 -14.62 -11.20
C ASN A 112 -36.06 -15.29 -11.68
N PHE A 113 -36.78 -15.97 -10.79
CA PHE A 113 -37.99 -16.79 -11.02
C PHE A 113 -37.76 -18.14 -11.74
N THR A 114 -36.62 -18.33 -12.40
CA THR A 114 -36.23 -19.59 -13.06
C THR A 114 -35.15 -20.34 -12.32
N GLU A 115 -34.16 -19.61 -11.84
CA GLU A 115 -33.01 -20.14 -11.14
C GLU A 115 -32.82 -19.41 -9.79
N THR A 116 -32.15 -20.07 -8.86
CA THR A 116 -31.88 -19.52 -7.54
C THR A 116 -30.44 -19.77 -7.14
N THR A 117 -29.78 -18.77 -6.56
CA THR A 117 -28.40 -18.86 -6.05
C THR A 117 -28.22 -18.03 -4.77
N SER A 118 -27.17 -18.28 -4.02
CA SER A 118 -26.86 -17.49 -2.83
C SER A 118 -26.18 -16.17 -3.19
N ILE A 119 -26.55 -15.11 -2.45
CA ILE A 119 -25.94 -13.79 -2.53
C ILE A 119 -25.66 -13.27 -1.11
N ARG A 120 -24.62 -12.46 -0.96
CA ARG A 120 -24.43 -11.62 0.23
C ARG A 120 -24.98 -10.24 -0.08
N VAL A 121 -25.75 -9.68 0.83
CA VAL A 121 -26.42 -8.39 0.65
C VAL A 121 -25.95 -7.42 1.71
N ASN A 122 -25.58 -6.21 1.27
CA ASN A 122 -25.26 -5.09 2.11
C ASN A 122 -26.43 -4.08 2.05
N GLY A 123 -27.12 -3.91 3.16
CA GLY A 123 -28.08 -2.82 3.36
C GLY A 123 -27.33 -1.56 3.75
N ILE A 124 -27.42 -0.51 2.95
CA ILE A 124 -26.62 0.72 3.07
C ILE A 124 -27.49 1.98 3.00
N ASP A 125 -27.02 3.06 3.58
CA ASP A 125 -27.46 4.42 3.21
C ASP A 125 -26.66 4.88 1.98
N PRO A 126 -27.30 5.12 0.82
CA PRO A 126 -26.58 5.44 -0.41
C PRO A 126 -25.72 6.70 -0.33
N VAL A 127 -26.10 7.69 0.49
CA VAL A 127 -25.37 8.97 0.63
C VAL A 127 -24.14 8.77 1.53
N LYS A 128 -24.33 8.19 2.71
CA LYS A 128 -23.25 7.89 3.65
C LYS A 128 -22.25 6.90 3.04
N GLU A 129 -22.75 5.89 2.35
CA GLU A 129 -21.91 4.88 1.70
C GLU A 129 -21.04 5.49 0.59
N THR A 130 -21.60 6.35 -0.27
CA THR A 130 -20.82 7.03 -1.32
C THR A 130 -19.75 7.96 -0.74
N ALA A 131 -20.00 8.58 0.42
CA ALA A 131 -18.99 9.37 1.11
C ALA A 131 -17.89 8.50 1.72
N THR A 132 -18.24 7.32 2.24
CA THR A 132 -17.30 6.40 2.90
C THR A 132 -16.51 5.56 1.89
N THR A 133 -17.15 5.13 0.81
CA THR A 133 -16.55 4.33 -0.28
C THR A 133 -16.76 5.02 -1.64
N PRO A 134 -16.01 6.11 -1.94
CA PRO A 134 -16.24 6.95 -3.11
C PRO A 134 -15.97 6.27 -4.45
N LEU A 135 -15.26 5.15 -4.48
CA LEU A 135 -15.04 4.37 -5.70
C LEU A 135 -16.21 3.43 -6.03
N LEU A 136 -17.15 3.20 -5.11
CA LEU A 136 -18.30 2.30 -5.33
C LEU A 136 -19.16 2.71 -6.55
N PRO A 137 -19.54 4.00 -6.74
CA PRO A 137 -20.28 4.40 -7.95
C PRO A 137 -19.48 4.20 -9.24
N GLY A 138 -18.17 4.34 -9.18
CA GLY A 138 -17.27 4.10 -10.33
C GLY A 138 -17.25 2.66 -10.82
N ARG A 139 -17.63 1.70 -9.98
CA ARG A 139 -17.72 0.28 -10.32
C ARG A 139 -18.96 -0.10 -11.14
N ILE A 140 -19.89 0.82 -11.39
CA ILE A 140 -21.06 0.57 -12.24
C ILE A 140 -20.59 0.40 -13.69
N ILE A 141 -20.77 -0.80 -14.24
CA ILE A 141 -20.43 -1.13 -15.64
C ILE A 141 -21.65 -1.10 -16.55
N GLU A 142 -22.86 -1.34 -16.00
CA GLU A 142 -24.12 -1.30 -16.72
C GLU A 142 -25.18 -0.64 -15.83
N GLY A 143 -26.01 0.24 -16.37
CA GLY A 143 -27.01 1.01 -15.66
C GLY A 143 -26.68 2.48 -15.51
N SER A 144 -27.52 3.24 -14.80
CA SER A 144 -27.34 4.69 -14.65
C SER A 144 -26.28 5.03 -13.61
N LYS A 145 -25.26 5.80 -14.02
CA LYS A 145 -24.23 6.38 -13.13
C LYS A 145 -24.65 7.73 -12.54
N THR A 146 -25.79 8.28 -13.03
CA THR A 146 -26.29 9.61 -12.61
C THR A 146 -27.45 9.47 -11.63
N GLY A 147 -27.53 10.42 -10.69
CA GLY A 147 -28.57 10.43 -9.66
C GLY A 147 -28.21 9.66 -8.40
N ALA A 148 -29.21 9.28 -7.61
CA ALA A 148 -28.99 8.48 -6.39
C ALA A 148 -28.45 7.09 -6.73
N LEU A 149 -27.49 6.61 -5.93
CA LEU A 149 -26.89 5.27 -6.10
C LEU A 149 -27.97 4.17 -6.06
N LEU A 150 -28.94 4.28 -5.17
CA LEU A 150 -30.07 3.36 -4.96
C LEU A 150 -31.34 4.13 -4.59
N ASN A 151 -32.48 3.78 -5.20
CA ASN A 151 -33.80 4.17 -4.76
C ASN A 151 -34.49 3.05 -3.96
N PRO A 152 -35.58 3.31 -3.25
CA PRO A 152 -36.32 2.24 -2.55
C PRO A 152 -36.77 1.11 -3.50
N GLY A 153 -36.57 -0.13 -3.08
CA GLY A 153 -36.90 -1.31 -3.87
C GLY A 153 -35.95 -1.64 -5.02
N GLU A 154 -34.80 -0.96 -5.10
CA GLU A 154 -33.76 -1.25 -6.08
C GLU A 154 -32.59 -2.03 -5.47
N ILE A 155 -31.84 -2.75 -6.33
CA ILE A 155 -30.66 -3.52 -5.97
C ILE A 155 -29.52 -3.27 -6.96
N LEU A 156 -28.27 -3.17 -6.46
CA LEU A 156 -27.07 -3.32 -7.26
C LEU A 156 -26.55 -4.76 -7.14
N ILE A 157 -26.19 -5.36 -8.27
CA ILE A 157 -25.70 -6.74 -8.30
C ILE A 157 -24.33 -6.83 -8.98
N PRO A 158 -23.46 -7.78 -8.57
CA PRO A 158 -22.15 -7.95 -9.23
C PRO A 158 -22.28 -8.63 -10.60
N ALA A 159 -21.41 -8.27 -11.53
CA ALA A 159 -21.41 -8.76 -12.91
C ALA A 159 -21.33 -10.30 -13.02
N LEU A 160 -20.61 -10.96 -12.12
CA LEU A 160 -20.53 -12.43 -12.10
C LEU A 160 -21.89 -13.04 -11.82
N LEU A 161 -22.65 -12.48 -10.87
CA LEU A 161 -24.00 -12.93 -10.55
C LEU A 161 -24.96 -12.63 -11.71
N ALA A 162 -24.92 -11.39 -12.24
CA ALA A 162 -25.75 -10.97 -13.36
C ALA A 162 -25.60 -11.90 -14.58
N ARG A 163 -24.34 -12.21 -14.94
CA ARG A 163 -24.04 -13.13 -16.05
C ARG A 163 -24.49 -14.57 -15.76
N GLY A 164 -24.20 -15.08 -14.55
CA GLY A 164 -24.58 -16.44 -14.16
C GLY A 164 -26.08 -16.67 -14.16
N MET A 165 -26.83 -15.69 -13.67
CA MET A 165 -28.29 -15.73 -13.57
C MET A 165 -29.02 -15.16 -14.81
N LYS A 166 -28.26 -14.67 -15.84
CA LYS A 166 -28.77 -14.05 -17.05
C LYS A 166 -29.74 -12.88 -16.80
N VAL A 167 -29.45 -12.08 -15.76
CA VAL A 167 -30.21 -10.92 -15.32
C VAL A 167 -29.55 -9.64 -15.86
N LYS A 168 -30.40 -8.70 -16.31
CA LYS A 168 -30.01 -7.39 -16.83
C LYS A 168 -30.53 -6.25 -15.97
N THR A 169 -30.04 -5.06 -16.24
CA THR A 169 -30.57 -3.83 -15.64
C THR A 169 -32.06 -3.65 -15.99
N GLY A 170 -32.89 -3.34 -14.99
CA GLY A 170 -34.34 -3.21 -15.13
C GLY A 170 -35.11 -4.49 -14.84
N ASP A 171 -34.45 -5.64 -14.77
CA ASP A 171 -35.16 -6.91 -14.43
C ASP A 171 -35.61 -6.92 -12.97
N THR A 172 -36.70 -7.60 -12.74
CA THR A 172 -37.24 -7.84 -11.39
C THR A 172 -36.75 -9.18 -10.86
N ILE A 173 -36.24 -9.17 -9.63
CA ILE A 173 -35.72 -10.33 -8.91
C ILE A 173 -36.38 -10.46 -7.54
N VAL A 174 -36.23 -11.61 -6.93
CA VAL A 174 -36.67 -11.86 -5.55
C VAL A 174 -35.44 -12.13 -4.68
N LEU A 175 -35.33 -11.42 -3.56
CA LEU A 175 -34.46 -11.82 -2.46
C LEU A 175 -35.29 -12.53 -1.39
N VAL A 176 -34.78 -13.67 -0.94
CA VAL A 176 -35.35 -14.42 0.17
C VAL A 176 -34.30 -14.54 1.26
N ALA A 177 -34.59 -14.04 2.44
CA ALA A 177 -33.65 -14.03 3.57
C ALA A 177 -34.27 -14.70 4.80
N THR A 178 -33.41 -15.29 5.61
CA THR A 178 -33.79 -15.83 6.93
C THR A 178 -33.58 -14.73 7.96
N ASN A 179 -34.62 -14.45 8.72
CA ASN A 179 -34.58 -13.42 9.79
C ASN A 179 -33.87 -13.96 11.03
N ARG A 180 -33.66 -13.08 12.00
CA ARG A 180 -33.01 -13.42 13.28
C ARG A 180 -33.80 -14.50 14.07
N ASP A 181 -35.13 -14.53 13.95
CA ASP A 181 -36.03 -15.50 14.61
C ASP A 181 -36.12 -16.84 13.86
N GLY A 182 -35.38 -17.01 12.76
CA GLY A 182 -35.41 -18.18 11.91
C GLY A 182 -36.53 -18.19 10.88
N SER A 183 -37.44 -17.20 10.87
CA SER A 183 -38.47 -17.08 9.86
C SER A 183 -37.89 -16.64 8.51
N VAL A 184 -38.52 -17.03 7.43
CA VAL A 184 -38.10 -16.68 6.07
C VAL A 184 -39.02 -15.61 5.49
N ASN A 185 -38.43 -14.58 4.88
CA ASN A 185 -39.18 -13.54 4.20
C ASN A 185 -38.58 -13.27 2.81
N GLY A 186 -39.48 -12.92 1.88
CA GLY A 186 -39.09 -12.59 0.49
C GLY A 186 -39.58 -11.20 0.08
N LYS A 187 -38.79 -10.51 -0.70
CA LYS A 187 -39.15 -9.21 -1.27
C LYS A 187 -38.61 -9.09 -2.70
N THR A 188 -39.41 -8.47 -3.57
CA THR A 188 -39.01 -8.16 -4.94
C THR A 188 -38.19 -6.90 -5.00
N PHE A 189 -37.17 -6.90 -5.88
CA PHE A 189 -36.30 -5.76 -6.17
C PHE A 189 -36.15 -5.62 -7.68
N THR A 190 -35.91 -4.37 -8.12
CA THR A 190 -35.54 -4.07 -9.51
C THR A 190 -34.02 -3.87 -9.58
N VAL A 191 -33.37 -4.52 -10.53
CA VAL A 191 -31.95 -4.37 -10.76
C VAL A 191 -31.66 -2.98 -11.34
N ARG A 192 -31.08 -2.09 -10.54
CA ARG A 192 -30.76 -0.71 -10.96
C ARG A 192 -29.48 -0.65 -11.79
N ALA A 193 -28.47 -1.37 -11.36
CA ALA A 193 -27.17 -1.38 -12.04
C ALA A 193 -26.39 -2.65 -11.74
N ILE A 194 -25.45 -2.95 -12.63
CA ILE A 194 -24.51 -4.06 -12.50
C ILE A 194 -23.13 -3.47 -12.15
N LEU A 195 -22.56 -3.97 -11.06
CA LEU A 195 -21.25 -3.56 -10.55
C LEU A 195 -20.16 -4.46 -11.13
N GLU A 196 -18.99 -3.89 -11.38
CA GLU A 196 -17.78 -4.65 -11.61
C GLU A 196 -17.51 -5.59 -10.43
N SER A 197 -17.30 -6.88 -10.73
CA SER A 197 -17.05 -7.88 -9.69
C SER A 197 -15.65 -7.71 -9.12
N VAL A 198 -15.51 -7.76 -7.80
CA VAL A 198 -14.23 -7.73 -7.10
C VAL A 198 -13.74 -9.16 -6.89
N THR A 199 -12.43 -9.35 -6.98
CA THR A 199 -11.80 -10.63 -6.68
C THR A 199 -11.88 -10.91 -5.17
N GLY A 200 -12.36 -12.10 -4.78
CA GLY A 200 -12.46 -12.53 -3.38
C GLY A 200 -13.88 -12.71 -2.88
N PRO A 201 -14.08 -12.86 -1.56
CA PRO A 201 -15.37 -13.13 -0.95
C PRO A 201 -16.45 -12.10 -1.29
N SER A 202 -16.08 -10.81 -1.40
CA SER A 202 -16.98 -9.71 -1.76
C SER A 202 -17.38 -9.68 -3.25
N GLY A 203 -16.90 -10.60 -4.07
CA GLY A 203 -17.27 -10.69 -5.49
C GLY A 203 -18.75 -11.05 -5.74
N ARG A 204 -19.47 -11.47 -4.71
CA ARG A 204 -20.92 -11.81 -4.74
C ARG A 204 -21.75 -10.84 -3.91
N ASP A 205 -21.23 -9.69 -3.52
CA ASP A 205 -21.93 -8.72 -2.70
C ASP A 205 -22.89 -7.89 -3.56
N GLY A 206 -24.18 -7.91 -3.20
CA GLY A 206 -25.18 -6.99 -3.70
C GLY A 206 -25.44 -5.86 -2.70
N TYR A 207 -26.06 -4.77 -3.15
CA TYR A 207 -26.38 -3.63 -2.31
C TYR A 207 -27.85 -3.27 -2.45
N VAL A 208 -28.51 -3.05 -1.31
CA VAL A 208 -29.88 -2.54 -1.21
C VAL A 208 -29.90 -1.39 -0.22
N ARG A 209 -30.98 -0.63 -0.18
CA ARG A 209 -31.11 0.39 0.86
C ARG A 209 -31.27 -0.25 2.24
N ILE A 210 -30.76 0.40 3.27
CA ILE A 210 -30.79 -0.12 4.65
C ILE A 210 -32.23 -0.31 5.16
N GLU A 211 -33.14 0.57 4.74
CA GLU A 211 -34.56 0.43 5.06
C GLU A 211 -35.21 -0.81 4.41
N ASP A 212 -34.80 -1.10 3.15
CA ASP A 212 -35.29 -2.29 2.43
C ASP A 212 -34.73 -3.57 3.04
N ALA A 213 -33.47 -3.55 3.50
CA ALA A 213 -32.87 -4.66 4.24
C ALA A 213 -33.60 -4.87 5.58
N GLY A 214 -33.88 -3.81 6.34
CA GLY A 214 -34.64 -3.88 7.58
C GLY A 214 -36.04 -4.47 7.38
N ASN A 215 -36.74 -4.06 6.31
CA ASN A 215 -38.05 -4.59 5.94
C ASN A 215 -38.00 -6.09 5.56
N LEU A 216 -36.98 -6.48 4.76
CA LEU A 216 -36.77 -7.87 4.36
C LEU A 216 -36.48 -8.76 5.55
N LEU A 217 -35.66 -8.31 6.48
CA LEU A 217 -35.28 -9.01 7.71
C LEU A 217 -36.30 -8.85 8.85
N ARG A 218 -37.41 -8.12 8.63
CA ARG A 218 -38.44 -7.82 9.65
C ARG A 218 -37.83 -7.26 10.95
N MET A 219 -36.85 -6.38 10.83
CA MET A 219 -36.24 -5.75 11.99
C MET A 219 -37.20 -4.75 12.65
N THR A 220 -37.47 -4.93 13.93
CA THR A 220 -38.31 -4.00 14.72
C THR A 220 -37.57 -2.74 15.09
N GLN A 221 -36.24 -2.82 15.19
CA GLN A 221 -35.32 -1.70 15.42
C GLN A 221 -34.16 -1.80 14.42
N PRO A 222 -33.58 -0.70 13.99
CA PRO A 222 -32.41 -0.71 13.10
C PRO A 222 -31.21 -1.31 13.83
N GLU A 223 -30.85 -2.55 13.53
CA GLU A 223 -29.66 -3.21 14.01
C GLU A 223 -28.61 -3.20 12.91
N ILE A 224 -27.36 -2.89 13.24
CA ILE A 224 -26.26 -2.64 12.31
C ILE A 224 -25.19 -3.73 12.48
N SER A 225 -24.75 -4.33 11.37
CA SER A 225 -23.70 -5.35 11.39
C SER A 225 -22.31 -4.73 11.59
N GLU A 226 -22.09 -3.62 10.90
CA GLU A 226 -20.80 -2.90 10.95
C GLU A 226 -20.97 -1.41 10.68
N ILE A 227 -20.02 -0.61 11.17
CA ILE A 227 -19.86 0.79 10.79
C ILE A 227 -18.50 0.93 10.10
N ALA A 228 -18.51 1.19 8.80
CA ALA A 228 -17.33 1.46 8.01
C ALA A 228 -16.93 2.93 8.16
N VAL A 229 -15.63 3.19 8.32
CA VAL A 229 -15.09 4.53 8.62
C VAL A 229 -14.03 4.91 7.58
N ARG A 230 -14.17 6.10 7.01
CA ARG A 230 -13.20 6.74 6.13
C ARG A 230 -12.43 7.82 6.87
N LEU A 231 -11.13 7.85 6.70
CA LEU A 231 -10.24 8.88 7.25
C LEU A 231 -9.83 9.87 6.16
N LYS A 232 -9.68 11.14 6.53
CA LYS A 232 -9.14 12.19 5.64
C LYS A 232 -7.70 11.89 5.19
N ASN A 233 -6.90 11.31 6.09
CA ASN A 233 -5.53 10.93 5.82
C ASN A 233 -5.26 9.50 6.30
N PRO A 234 -5.11 8.53 5.38
CA PRO A 234 -4.83 7.13 5.73
C PRO A 234 -3.54 6.92 6.54
N ALA A 235 -2.58 7.86 6.49
CA ALA A 235 -1.36 7.77 7.28
C ALA A 235 -1.59 7.89 8.79
N GLN A 236 -2.76 8.38 9.21
CA GLN A 236 -3.16 8.49 10.62
C GLN A 236 -3.94 7.27 11.14
N LEU A 237 -4.04 6.21 10.31
CA LEU A 237 -4.85 5.02 10.62
C LEU A 237 -4.54 4.45 12.01
N ASP A 238 -3.27 4.19 12.32
CA ASP A 238 -2.88 3.57 13.60
C ASP A 238 -3.21 4.48 14.80
N GLN A 239 -3.06 5.79 14.63
CA GLN A 239 -3.35 6.77 15.66
C GLN A 239 -4.86 6.84 15.95
N VAL A 240 -5.68 6.90 14.89
CA VAL A 240 -7.15 6.93 15.01
C VAL A 240 -7.66 5.60 15.55
N TYR A 241 -7.13 4.48 15.07
CA TYR A 241 -7.43 3.14 15.59
C TYR A 241 -7.21 3.04 17.10
N ALA A 242 -6.01 3.46 17.59
CA ALA A 242 -5.68 3.41 19.00
C ALA A 242 -6.56 4.35 19.86
N ARG A 243 -6.96 5.50 19.31
CA ARG A 243 -7.85 6.45 19.98
C ARG A 243 -9.28 5.93 20.05
N LEU A 244 -9.83 5.48 18.92
CA LEU A 244 -11.19 4.94 18.83
C LEU A 244 -11.35 3.68 19.70
N SER A 245 -10.37 2.78 19.66
CA SER A 245 -10.37 1.56 20.51
C SER A 245 -10.41 1.90 21.99
N ARG A 246 -9.68 2.90 22.43
CA ARG A 246 -9.71 3.37 23.83
C ARG A 246 -11.06 4.00 24.21
N GLU A 247 -11.62 4.84 23.34
CA GLU A 247 -12.88 5.55 23.62
C GLU A 247 -14.08 4.58 23.66
N LEU A 248 -14.08 3.56 22.80
CA LEU A 248 -15.11 2.53 22.79
C LEU A 248 -14.90 1.44 23.86
N GLY A 249 -13.76 1.44 24.55
CA GLY A 249 -13.39 0.38 25.49
C GLY A 249 -13.15 -0.96 24.77
N SER A 250 -12.78 -0.90 23.50
CA SER A 250 -12.55 -2.06 22.65
C SER A 250 -11.26 -2.78 23.04
N ALA A 251 -11.28 -4.10 23.07
CA ALA A 251 -10.06 -4.88 23.07
C ALA A 251 -9.33 -4.63 21.75
N ALA A 252 -8.03 -4.31 21.78
CA ALA A 252 -7.21 -4.07 20.60
C ALA A 252 -7.12 -5.37 19.76
N GLY A 253 -8.04 -5.53 18.83
CA GLY A 253 -8.13 -6.67 17.91
C GLY A 253 -7.25 -6.48 16.66
N GLY A 254 -5.99 -6.06 16.81
CA GLY A 254 -5.08 -5.78 15.69
C GLY A 254 -3.78 -6.56 15.65
N ALA A 255 -3.61 -7.60 16.48
CA ALA A 255 -2.46 -8.51 16.36
C ALA A 255 -2.89 -9.77 15.60
N PRO A 256 -2.11 -10.24 14.60
CA PRO A 256 -2.39 -11.47 13.86
C PRO A 256 -2.26 -12.76 14.70
N ASP A 257 -1.81 -12.65 15.94
CA ASP A 257 -1.68 -13.76 16.85
C ASP A 257 -2.66 -13.61 18.02
N GLY A 258 -3.59 -14.54 18.10
CA GLY A 258 -4.70 -14.77 19.03
C GLY A 258 -4.50 -14.57 20.54
N ALA A 259 -3.74 -13.57 20.97
CA ALA A 259 -3.50 -13.25 22.39
C ALA A 259 -4.11 -11.89 22.71
N GLY A 260 -5.36 -11.91 23.16
CA GLY A 260 -6.02 -10.71 23.69
C GLY A 260 -7.52 -10.85 23.88
N LYS A 261 -7.98 -11.91 24.56
CA LYS A 261 -9.34 -11.94 25.11
C LYS A 261 -9.40 -10.92 26.27
N GLY A 262 -9.60 -9.66 25.91
CA GLY A 262 -10.10 -8.67 26.84
C GLY A 262 -11.53 -9.02 27.21
N ALA A 263 -11.72 -9.77 28.27
CA ALA A 263 -13.04 -10.03 28.82
C ALA A 263 -13.71 -8.69 29.16
N GLY A 264 -14.72 -8.26 28.38
CA GLY A 264 -15.62 -7.17 28.75
C GLY A 264 -15.92 -6.10 27.71
N SER A 265 -15.24 -6.03 26.55
CA SER A 265 -15.60 -5.06 25.52
C SER A 265 -16.78 -5.55 24.67
N ALA A 266 -17.82 -4.71 24.59
CA ALA A 266 -18.99 -5.02 23.76
C ALA A 266 -18.74 -4.73 22.26
N LEU A 267 -17.69 -3.98 21.93
CA LEU A 267 -17.35 -3.52 20.57
C LEU A 267 -15.91 -3.90 20.21
N GLU A 268 -15.67 -4.13 18.94
CA GLU A 268 -14.36 -4.39 18.34
C GLU A 268 -14.11 -3.37 17.22
N VAL A 269 -12.91 -2.84 17.17
CA VAL A 269 -12.45 -1.98 16.06
C VAL A 269 -11.39 -2.75 15.28
N HIS A 270 -11.54 -2.78 13.98
CA HIS A 270 -10.62 -3.46 13.08
C HIS A 270 -10.12 -2.51 12.00
N THR A 271 -8.85 -2.63 11.64
CA THR A 271 -8.30 -1.98 10.46
C THR A 271 -8.63 -2.80 9.21
N TRP A 272 -8.66 -2.18 8.05
CA TRP A 272 -8.82 -2.87 6.77
C TRP A 272 -7.85 -4.06 6.62
N ALA A 273 -6.63 -3.92 7.18
CA ALA A 273 -5.59 -4.95 7.10
C ALA A 273 -5.94 -6.21 7.91
N ALA A 274 -6.68 -6.07 9.02
CA ALA A 274 -7.14 -7.21 9.82
C ALA A 274 -8.31 -7.97 9.16
N LEU A 275 -9.13 -7.26 8.38
CA LEU A 275 -10.35 -7.80 7.77
C LEU A 275 -10.11 -8.33 6.34
N SER A 276 -9.05 -7.90 5.70
CA SER A 276 -8.82 -8.19 4.29
C SER A 276 -7.73 -9.25 4.10
N PRO A 277 -7.99 -10.32 3.34
CA PRO A 277 -6.94 -11.28 2.94
C PRO A 277 -5.84 -10.64 2.10
N PHE A 278 -6.09 -9.44 1.55
CA PHE A 278 -5.12 -8.68 0.75
C PHE A 278 -4.03 -8.00 1.57
N SER A 279 -4.18 -7.94 2.90
CA SER A 279 -3.09 -7.51 3.80
C SER A 279 -1.83 -8.37 3.63
N SER A 280 -2.00 -9.69 3.44
CA SER A 280 -0.90 -10.61 3.15
C SER A 280 -0.19 -10.25 1.84
N ILE A 281 -0.93 -9.82 0.81
CA ILE A 281 -0.35 -9.36 -0.46
C ILE A 281 0.40 -8.04 -0.26
N ALA A 282 -0.14 -7.10 0.51
CA ALA A 282 0.54 -5.85 0.83
C ALA A 282 1.86 -6.09 1.58
N ASN A 283 1.86 -7.00 2.56
CA ASN A 283 3.05 -7.42 3.30
C ASN A 283 4.07 -8.13 2.39
N MET A 284 3.61 -8.96 1.44
CA MET A 284 4.47 -9.61 0.46
C MET A 284 5.15 -8.57 -0.46
N ILE A 285 4.43 -7.52 -0.88
CA ILE A 285 5.00 -6.41 -1.68
C ILE A 285 6.07 -5.68 -0.87
N ASP A 286 5.85 -5.44 0.43
CA ASP A 286 6.85 -4.82 1.31
C ASP A 286 8.11 -5.68 1.43
N LEU A 287 7.95 -6.99 1.67
CA LEU A 287 9.06 -7.93 1.75
C LEU A 287 9.86 -7.98 0.44
N LEU A 288 9.19 -8.09 -0.71
CA LEU A 288 9.82 -8.05 -2.03
C LEU A 288 10.54 -6.73 -2.26
N THR A 289 9.95 -5.61 -1.83
CA THR A 289 10.56 -4.28 -1.95
C THR A 289 11.85 -4.18 -1.14
N VAL A 290 11.87 -4.71 0.09
CA VAL A 290 13.09 -4.77 0.91
C VAL A 290 14.15 -5.65 0.25
N PHE A 291 13.77 -6.84 -0.22
CA PHE A 291 14.70 -7.76 -0.90
C PHE A 291 15.34 -7.14 -2.14
N ILE A 292 14.54 -6.50 -3.01
CA ILE A 292 15.02 -5.85 -4.22
C ILE A 292 15.91 -4.64 -3.88
N LYS A 293 15.56 -3.86 -2.86
CA LYS A 293 16.43 -2.78 -2.36
C LYS A 293 17.81 -3.31 -1.97
N ILE A 294 17.86 -4.39 -1.18
CA ILE A 294 19.12 -5.01 -0.76
C ILE A 294 19.92 -5.49 -1.96
N MET A 295 19.28 -6.18 -2.93
CA MET A 295 19.93 -6.68 -4.13
C MET A 295 20.54 -5.55 -4.98
N LEU A 296 19.76 -4.51 -5.27
CA LEU A 296 20.23 -3.37 -6.08
C LEU A 296 21.34 -2.59 -5.40
N VAL A 297 21.24 -2.42 -4.08
CA VAL A 297 22.28 -1.81 -3.23
C VAL A 297 23.56 -2.63 -3.24
N SER A 298 23.47 -3.97 -3.21
CA SER A 298 24.63 -4.85 -3.31
C SER A 298 25.33 -4.73 -4.68
N ILE A 299 24.58 -4.53 -5.76
CA ILE A 299 25.14 -4.27 -7.09
C ILE A 299 25.95 -2.96 -7.10
N VAL A 300 25.42 -1.90 -6.47
CA VAL A 300 26.14 -0.61 -6.34
C VAL A 300 27.41 -0.80 -5.52
N LEU A 301 27.36 -1.53 -4.40
CA LEU A 301 28.52 -1.83 -3.55
C LEU A 301 29.64 -2.51 -4.36
N ILE A 302 29.30 -3.60 -5.07
CA ILE A 302 30.26 -4.36 -5.87
C ILE A 302 30.84 -3.48 -6.97
N SER A 303 30.04 -2.66 -7.63
CA SER A 303 30.47 -1.76 -8.70
C SER A 303 31.46 -0.70 -8.18
N VAL A 304 31.15 -0.05 -7.07
CA VAL A 304 32.06 0.94 -6.45
C VAL A 304 33.34 0.29 -5.97
N MET A 305 33.24 -0.88 -5.30
CA MET A 305 34.40 -1.61 -4.81
C MET A 305 35.36 -2.01 -5.94
N ASN A 306 34.86 -2.58 -7.04
CA ASN A 306 35.69 -2.98 -8.18
C ASN A 306 36.45 -1.80 -8.79
N VAL A 307 35.77 -0.68 -8.93
CA VAL A 307 36.40 0.52 -9.48
C VAL A 307 37.43 1.11 -8.54
N MET A 308 37.16 1.12 -7.24
CA MET A 308 38.14 1.61 -6.24
C MET A 308 39.34 0.69 -6.15
N VAL A 309 39.17 -0.63 -6.25
CA VAL A 309 40.28 -1.58 -6.34
C VAL A 309 41.15 -1.28 -7.56
N MET A 310 40.54 -1.12 -8.75
CA MET A 310 41.29 -0.76 -9.95
C MET A 310 42.01 0.59 -9.81
N ALA A 311 41.35 1.56 -9.18
CA ALA A 311 41.93 2.87 -8.88
C ALA A 311 43.23 2.80 -8.08
N VAL A 312 43.27 1.91 -7.10
CA VAL A 312 44.47 1.69 -6.27
C VAL A 312 45.56 1.04 -7.09
N TYR A 313 45.25 0.00 -7.89
CA TYR A 313 46.25 -0.70 -8.69
C TYR A 313 46.90 0.19 -9.77
N GLU A 314 46.11 1.01 -10.46
CA GLU A 314 46.65 1.96 -11.48
C GLU A 314 47.57 3.01 -10.90
N ARG A 315 47.48 3.31 -9.61
CA ARG A 315 48.21 4.35 -8.93
C ARG A 315 49.22 3.83 -7.90
N ILE A 316 49.57 2.55 -7.94
CA ILE A 316 50.47 1.93 -6.97
C ILE A 316 51.78 2.72 -6.83
N ARG A 317 52.41 3.14 -7.94
CA ARG A 317 53.62 3.93 -7.94
C ARG A 317 53.45 5.35 -7.37
N GLU A 318 52.32 6.00 -7.67
CA GLU A 318 52.00 7.32 -7.10
C GLU A 318 51.83 7.23 -5.58
N ILE A 319 51.09 6.18 -5.12
CA ILE A 319 50.89 5.90 -3.68
C ILE A 319 52.20 5.62 -2.99
N GLY A 320 53.08 4.78 -3.58
CA GLY A 320 54.39 4.47 -3.06
C GLY A 320 55.28 5.68 -2.93
N MET A 321 55.29 6.57 -3.93
CA MET A 321 56.03 7.81 -3.92
C MET A 321 55.54 8.76 -2.81
N ILE A 322 54.23 8.96 -2.68
CA ILE A 322 53.64 9.83 -1.64
C ILE A 322 53.93 9.27 -0.24
N SER A 323 53.90 7.94 -0.08
CA SER A 323 54.22 7.26 1.17
C SER A 323 55.73 7.39 1.50
N ALA A 324 56.61 7.26 0.50
CA ALA A 324 58.07 7.41 0.67
C ALA A 324 58.50 8.83 1.11
N ILE A 325 57.76 9.86 0.71
CA ILE A 325 57.97 11.26 1.14
C ILE A 325 57.44 11.50 2.57
N GLY A 326 56.83 10.49 3.24
CA GLY A 326 56.41 10.58 4.63
C GLY A 326 54.96 10.98 4.84
N THR A 327 54.09 10.85 3.84
CA THR A 327 52.66 11.09 4.04
C THR A 327 52.06 10.03 4.96
N PRO A 328 51.35 10.40 6.04
CA PRO A 328 50.81 9.43 6.99
C PRO A 328 49.69 8.60 6.34
N PRO A 329 49.58 7.30 6.69
CA PRO A 329 48.58 6.36 6.12
C PRO A 329 47.15 6.88 6.19
N GLY A 330 46.78 7.59 7.27
CA GLY A 330 45.42 8.17 7.43
C GLY A 330 45.09 9.24 6.39
N ARG A 331 46.07 9.95 5.83
CA ARG A 331 45.83 10.91 4.73
C ARG A 331 45.57 10.19 3.40
N ILE A 332 46.31 9.11 3.14
CA ILE A 332 46.07 8.25 1.96
C ILE A 332 44.69 7.61 2.04
N LEU A 333 44.33 7.06 3.20
CA LEU A 333 43.00 6.51 3.47
C LEU A 333 41.92 7.56 3.20
N SER A 334 42.03 8.75 3.78
CA SER A 334 41.04 9.82 3.62
C SER A 334 40.88 10.27 2.17
N LEU A 335 41.96 10.27 1.37
CA LEU A 335 41.89 10.61 -0.04
C LEU A 335 40.99 9.64 -0.83
N PHE A 336 41.23 8.34 -0.69
CA PHE A 336 40.44 7.34 -1.40
C PHE A 336 38.99 7.25 -0.89
N LEU A 337 38.78 7.44 0.42
CA LEU A 337 37.41 7.52 0.96
C LEU A 337 36.64 8.73 0.39
N THR A 338 37.34 9.88 0.26
CA THR A 338 36.76 11.09 -0.34
C THR A 338 36.47 10.89 -1.83
N GLU A 339 37.35 10.21 -2.59
CA GLU A 339 37.10 9.85 -3.99
C GLU A 339 35.84 8.95 -4.12
N GLY A 340 35.70 7.89 -3.30
CA GLY A 340 34.55 7.03 -3.29
C GLY A 340 33.24 7.76 -2.92
N LEU A 341 33.32 8.66 -1.95
CA LEU A 341 32.21 9.48 -1.51
C LEU A 341 31.74 10.47 -2.59
N LEU A 342 32.67 11.08 -3.31
CA LEU A 342 32.36 11.97 -4.43
C LEU A 342 31.73 11.22 -5.62
N LEU A 343 32.20 10.00 -5.92
CA LEU A 343 31.59 9.13 -6.92
C LEU A 343 30.15 8.76 -6.53
N GLY A 344 29.95 8.40 -5.26
CA GLY A 344 28.62 8.12 -4.72
C GLY A 344 27.69 9.34 -4.81
N LEU A 345 28.17 10.52 -4.40
CA LEU A 345 27.41 11.79 -4.48
C LEU A 345 27.02 12.13 -5.92
N GLY A 346 27.99 12.13 -6.83
CA GLY A 346 27.74 12.44 -8.24
C GLY A 346 26.72 11.49 -8.88
N GLY A 347 26.93 10.17 -8.69
CA GLY A 347 26.00 9.15 -9.20
C GLY A 347 24.61 9.23 -8.59
N THR A 348 24.54 9.50 -7.27
CA THR A 348 23.25 9.66 -6.58
C THR A 348 22.50 10.90 -7.05
N ALA A 349 23.17 12.06 -7.16
CA ALA A 349 22.54 13.29 -7.62
C ALA A 349 21.99 13.16 -9.05
N LEU A 350 22.79 12.59 -9.97
CA LEU A 350 22.34 12.31 -11.32
C LEU A 350 21.21 11.27 -11.34
N GLY A 351 21.31 10.22 -10.52
CA GLY A 351 20.29 9.19 -10.40
C GLY A 351 18.95 9.73 -9.92
N ILE A 352 18.94 10.61 -8.92
CA ILE A 352 17.73 11.28 -8.43
C ILE A 352 17.11 12.14 -9.55
N ALA A 353 17.91 12.96 -10.24
CA ALA A 353 17.42 13.83 -11.30
C ALA A 353 16.76 13.02 -12.44
N ILE A 354 17.44 11.94 -12.89
CA ILE A 354 16.90 11.04 -13.93
C ILE A 354 15.64 10.33 -13.44
N SER A 355 15.62 9.84 -12.21
CA SER A 355 14.46 9.15 -11.64
C SER A 355 13.24 10.04 -11.54
N ILE A 356 13.39 11.28 -11.09
CA ILE A 356 12.30 12.26 -11.04
C ILE A 356 11.76 12.53 -12.45
N GLY A 357 12.65 12.72 -13.44
CA GLY A 357 12.27 12.88 -14.84
C GLY A 357 11.52 11.67 -15.40
N ALA A 358 11.99 10.45 -15.09
CA ALA A 358 11.35 9.22 -15.51
C ALA A 358 9.99 9.00 -14.86
N ILE A 359 9.86 9.28 -13.55
CA ILE A 359 8.58 9.23 -12.83
C ILE A 359 7.57 10.23 -13.43
N TYR A 360 8.04 11.46 -13.73
CA TYR A 360 7.21 12.45 -14.40
C TYR A 360 6.74 11.96 -15.79
N ALA A 361 7.63 11.41 -16.59
CA ALA A 361 7.29 10.86 -17.91
C ALA A 361 6.26 9.71 -17.81
N LEU A 362 6.43 8.78 -16.85
CA LEU A 362 5.48 7.70 -16.61
C LEU A 362 4.08 8.22 -16.24
N ASN A 363 4.00 9.27 -15.43
CA ASN A 363 2.73 9.89 -15.05
C ASN A 363 2.04 10.61 -16.22
N VAL A 364 2.81 11.22 -17.14
CA VAL A 364 2.27 11.84 -18.36
C VAL A 364 1.72 10.78 -19.32
N TRP A 365 2.43 9.66 -19.48
CA TRP A 365 2.01 8.57 -20.36
C TRP A 365 0.83 7.75 -19.83
N LYS A 366 0.47 7.89 -18.54
CA LYS A 366 -0.65 7.21 -17.88
C LYS A 366 -0.68 5.72 -18.18
N LEU A 367 0.34 5.00 -17.71
CA LEU A 367 0.40 3.56 -17.89
C LEU A 367 -0.85 2.90 -17.30
N THR A 368 -1.63 2.25 -18.17
CA THR A 368 -2.80 1.49 -17.77
C THR A 368 -2.51 0.00 -17.77
N PHE A 369 -3.03 -0.72 -16.80
CA PHE A 369 -2.94 -2.17 -16.73
C PHE A 369 -4.23 -2.76 -16.18
N ASN A 370 -4.41 -4.07 -16.36
CA ASN A 370 -5.56 -4.79 -15.86
C ASN A 370 -5.16 -5.63 -14.66
N PHE A 371 -5.94 -5.59 -13.60
CA PHE A 371 -5.71 -6.38 -12.40
C PHE A 371 -6.98 -7.13 -11.98
N GLY A 372 -6.93 -8.46 -12.04
CA GLY A 372 -8.08 -9.31 -11.77
C GLY A 372 -9.19 -9.06 -12.79
N GLN A 373 -10.37 -8.66 -12.31
CA GLN A 373 -11.52 -8.31 -13.14
C GLN A 373 -11.57 -6.83 -13.53
N GLN A 374 -10.70 -6.00 -12.95
CA GLN A 374 -10.67 -4.55 -13.21
C GLN A 374 -9.77 -4.23 -14.40
N GLN A 375 -10.26 -3.37 -15.29
CA GLN A 375 -9.57 -2.97 -16.51
C GLN A 375 -9.23 -1.48 -16.48
N GLY A 376 -8.09 -1.14 -17.09
CA GLY A 376 -7.72 0.27 -17.30
C GLY A 376 -7.28 1.01 -16.03
N LEU A 377 -6.76 0.31 -15.03
CA LEU A 377 -6.19 0.93 -13.83
C LEU A 377 -4.96 1.76 -14.21
N VAL A 378 -4.96 3.04 -13.83
CA VAL A 378 -3.85 3.96 -14.10
C VAL A 378 -2.82 3.87 -12.97
N LEU A 379 -1.60 3.47 -13.33
CA LEU A 379 -0.48 3.54 -12.39
C LEU A 379 0.07 4.96 -12.35
N SER A 380 0.08 5.56 -11.18
CA SER A 380 0.63 6.90 -10.93
C SER A 380 1.82 6.81 -9.97
N PRO A 381 3.04 6.46 -10.47
CA PRO A 381 4.21 6.36 -9.63
C PRO A 381 4.49 7.68 -8.90
N ALA A 382 4.65 7.59 -7.58
CA ALA A 382 5.00 8.70 -6.73
C ALA A 382 6.12 8.30 -5.77
N ILE A 383 7.01 9.22 -5.46
CA ILE A 383 8.07 9.00 -4.49
C ILE A 383 8.13 10.19 -3.52
N GLY A 384 8.21 9.88 -2.24
CA GLY A 384 8.30 10.89 -1.19
C GLY A 384 9.74 11.41 -1.04
N VAL A 385 9.88 12.66 -0.61
CA VAL A 385 11.20 13.25 -0.27
C VAL A 385 11.92 12.41 0.79
N LYS A 386 11.17 11.83 1.73
CA LYS A 386 11.69 10.94 2.76
C LYS A 386 12.35 9.68 2.15
N ASP A 387 11.71 9.06 1.16
CA ASP A 387 12.26 7.86 0.50
C ASP A 387 13.51 8.20 -0.29
N ILE A 388 13.51 9.32 -1.01
CA ILE A 388 14.70 9.83 -1.72
C ILE A 388 15.85 10.03 -0.75
N ALA A 389 15.62 10.70 0.40
CA ALA A 389 16.64 10.96 1.39
C ALA A 389 17.20 9.67 2.02
N ILE A 390 16.35 8.70 2.32
CA ILE A 390 16.74 7.39 2.87
C ILE A 390 17.61 6.63 1.85
N ILE A 391 17.20 6.57 0.59
CA ILE A 391 17.92 5.86 -0.47
C ILE A 391 19.26 6.57 -0.74
N ALA A 392 19.26 7.90 -0.85
CA ALA A 392 20.50 8.67 -1.02
C ALA A 392 21.47 8.43 0.14
N GLY A 393 21.01 8.50 1.38
CA GLY A 393 21.82 8.21 2.57
C GLY A 393 22.37 6.78 2.57
N MET A 394 21.55 5.80 2.19
CA MET A 394 21.95 4.40 2.09
C MET A 394 23.07 4.22 1.02
N VAL A 395 22.91 4.78 -0.17
CA VAL A 395 23.91 4.71 -1.25
C VAL A 395 25.22 5.40 -0.83
N MET A 396 25.14 6.52 -0.12
CA MET A 396 26.31 7.20 0.41
C MET A 396 27.10 6.37 1.43
N ILE A 397 26.39 5.75 2.37
CA ILE A 397 27.00 4.84 3.36
C ILE A 397 27.68 3.68 2.64
N ILE A 398 27.03 3.11 1.64
CA ILE A 398 27.53 1.97 0.87
C ILE A 398 28.75 2.36 0.03
N ALA A 399 28.74 3.53 -0.62
CA ALA A 399 29.89 4.03 -1.36
C ALA A 399 31.11 4.22 -0.43
N LEU A 400 30.87 4.68 0.80
CA LEU A 400 31.92 4.81 1.82
C LEU A 400 32.46 3.43 2.24
N LEU A 401 31.58 2.46 2.54
CA LEU A 401 31.95 1.09 2.93
C LEU A 401 32.66 0.36 1.80
N ALA A 402 32.19 0.49 0.56
CA ALA A 402 32.81 -0.11 -0.62
C ALA A 402 34.22 0.42 -0.88
N SER A 403 34.46 1.70 -0.60
CA SER A 403 35.78 2.31 -0.77
C SER A 403 36.74 2.02 0.41
N LEU A 404 36.25 1.59 1.57
CA LEU A 404 37.04 1.41 2.78
C LEU A 404 38.12 0.33 2.61
N GLN A 405 37.79 -0.84 2.09
CA GLN A 405 38.73 -1.94 1.91
C GLN A 405 39.87 -1.61 0.94
N PRO A 406 39.62 -1.08 -0.27
CA PRO A 406 40.67 -0.65 -1.18
C PRO A 406 41.54 0.50 -0.59
N ALA A 407 40.88 1.48 0.03
CA ALA A 407 41.58 2.61 0.66
C ALA A 407 42.50 2.18 1.80
N TRP A 408 42.03 1.22 2.62
CA TRP A 408 42.84 0.67 3.70
C TRP A 408 44.06 -0.11 3.17
N LYS A 409 43.90 -0.91 2.13
CA LYS A 409 45.03 -1.60 1.46
C LYS A 409 46.03 -0.59 0.88
N ALA A 410 45.54 0.44 0.22
CA ALA A 410 46.36 1.52 -0.32
C ALA A 410 47.17 2.25 0.76
N SER A 411 46.54 2.54 1.91
CA SER A 411 47.17 3.27 3.01
C SER A 411 48.30 2.52 3.74
N ARG A 412 48.29 1.18 3.65
CA ARG A 412 49.30 0.29 4.29
C ARG A 412 50.28 -0.34 3.30
N MET A 413 50.35 0.17 2.07
CA MET A 413 51.25 -0.34 1.04
C MET A 413 52.69 0.00 1.36
N ASP A 414 53.57 -0.99 1.26
CA ASP A 414 55.02 -0.83 1.43
C ASP A 414 55.60 -0.01 0.25
N PRO A 415 56.22 1.15 0.49
CA PRO A 415 56.78 1.97 -0.55
C PRO A 415 57.80 1.26 -1.45
N VAL A 416 58.63 0.36 -0.87
CA VAL A 416 59.65 -0.39 -1.62
C VAL A 416 59.01 -1.32 -2.64
N ARG A 417 58.02 -2.03 -2.22
CA ARG A 417 57.24 -2.96 -3.12
C ARG A 417 56.43 -2.19 -4.17
N ALA A 418 55.88 -1.03 -3.79
CA ALA A 418 55.10 -0.20 -4.68
C ALA A 418 55.90 0.43 -5.81
N LEU A 419 57.13 0.84 -5.53
CA LEU A 419 58.06 1.42 -6.52
C LEU A 419 58.76 0.36 -7.39
N GLY A 420 58.92 -0.89 -6.90
CA GLY A 420 59.52 -1.99 -7.62
C GLY A 420 58.52 -2.80 -8.52
N HIS A 421 57.25 -2.43 -8.54
CA HIS A 421 56.27 -3.07 -9.38
C HIS A 421 56.44 -2.65 -10.85
N VAL A 422 56.90 -3.60 -11.67
CA VAL A 422 57.09 -3.42 -13.16
C VAL A 422 55.75 -3.77 -13.85
#